data_cda026ea65fb7663d1ef80d7eacdad53
#
_entry.id   cda026ea65fb7663d1ef80d7eacdad53
#
_cell.length_a   1.000
_cell.length_b   1.000
_cell.length_c   1.000
_cell.angle_alpha   90.00
_cell.angle_beta   90.00
_cell.angle_gamma   90.00
#
_symmetry.space_group_name_H-M   'P 1'
#
loop_
_entity.id
_entity.type
_entity.pdbx_description
1 polymer ?
#
loop_
_entity_poly.entity_id
_entity_poly.type
_entity_poly.pdbx_seq_one_letter_code
_entity_poly.pdbx_strand_id
1 'polypeptide(L)'
;MGRRLAEEVISVVECRPELRKISFVAHSLGGLIARYAIALLYESATQSDSHEECEKHDVDYYSKQHTLEGKIAGLEPINFITFATPHLGTRSHKQIPLFHGSNKLEKMAYRLSWIAGRSGKHLFLKDTEDEKPPLLLQMVTDYGDLHFISALRSFKRRAVYSNVCSDFIVGWMTSSIRRQHELPKQQSFINDGRYPHIVYVEKPKAQDVDFSDAMIYQAKTTSEMEEVMLKGLNRLPWERVDVSFKKSRQRIFAHSTIQVKTYFLNSDGADVIFHMIDHFLY
;
A
#
# COMPACT_ATOMS: atom_id res chain seq x y z
N MET A 1 -4.59 -8.43 13.48
CA MET A 1 -3.41 -7.55 13.36
C MET A 1 -3.85 -6.11 13.09
N GLY A 2 -4.61 -5.80 12.03
CA GLY A 2 -5.03 -4.42 11.74
C GLY A 2 -5.80 -3.75 12.88
N ARG A 3 -6.73 -4.46 13.52
CA ARG A 3 -7.44 -3.94 14.70
C ARG A 3 -6.48 -3.59 15.85
N ARG A 4 -5.48 -4.43 16.13
CA ARG A 4 -4.46 -4.14 17.17
C ARG A 4 -3.62 -2.92 16.84
N LEU A 5 -3.30 -2.71 15.55
CA LEU A 5 -2.62 -1.49 15.11
C LEU A 5 -3.52 -0.26 15.28
N ALA A 6 -4.80 -0.38 14.98
CA ALA A 6 -5.75 0.72 15.19
C ALA A 6 -5.89 1.07 16.68
N GLU A 7 -6.02 0.07 17.55
CA GLU A 7 -6.05 0.24 19.01
C GLU A 7 -4.79 0.94 19.53
N GLU A 8 -3.61 0.56 19.05
CA GLU A 8 -2.35 1.20 19.38
C GLU A 8 -2.30 2.67 18.95
N VAL A 9 -2.74 2.96 17.70
CA VAL A 9 -2.82 4.35 17.21
C VAL A 9 -3.73 5.20 18.09
N ILE A 10 -4.91 4.70 18.45
CA ILE A 10 -5.85 5.41 19.33
C ILE A 10 -5.18 5.70 20.66
N SER A 11 -4.56 4.68 21.30
CA SER A 11 -3.88 4.84 22.58
C SER A 11 -2.78 5.91 22.54
N VAL A 12 -1.99 5.96 21.45
CA VAL A 12 -0.95 6.99 21.27
C VAL A 12 -1.55 8.37 21.11
N VAL A 13 -2.63 8.50 20.31
CA VAL A 13 -3.30 9.78 20.08
C VAL A 13 -3.93 10.32 21.36
N GLU A 14 -4.57 9.47 22.15
CA GLU A 14 -5.13 9.85 23.45
C GLU A 14 -4.07 10.32 24.45
N CYS A 15 -2.88 9.68 24.43
CA CYS A 15 -1.75 10.09 25.29
C CYS A 15 -1.03 11.35 24.78
N ARG A 16 -1.28 11.80 23.56
CA ARG A 16 -0.55 12.90 22.90
C ARG A 16 -1.52 13.86 22.21
N PRO A 17 -2.28 14.67 22.96
CA PRO A 17 -3.31 15.55 22.41
C PRO A 17 -2.75 16.69 21.53
N GLU A 18 -1.44 16.92 21.57
CA GLU A 18 -0.75 17.88 20.71
C GLU A 18 -0.55 17.41 19.26
N LEU A 19 -0.73 16.12 18.98
CA LEU A 19 -0.58 15.58 17.63
C LEU A 19 -1.65 16.17 16.69
N ARG A 20 -1.25 16.44 15.45
CA ARG A 20 -2.13 17.00 14.40
C ARG A 20 -2.09 16.21 13.10
N LYS A 21 -1.00 15.51 12.85
CA LYS A 21 -0.75 14.81 11.58
C LYS A 21 -0.37 13.37 11.82
N ILE A 22 -0.74 12.50 10.88
CA ILE A 22 -0.39 11.08 10.91
C ILE A 22 0.15 10.62 9.56
N SER A 23 1.17 9.77 9.61
CA SER A 23 1.72 9.11 8.43
C SER A 23 1.97 7.64 8.72
N PHE A 24 1.77 6.79 7.73
CA PHE A 24 2.07 5.36 7.81
C PHE A 24 3.20 5.01 6.85
N VAL A 25 4.25 4.39 7.39
CA VAL A 25 5.35 3.80 6.64
C VAL A 25 5.38 2.32 6.98
N ALA A 26 5.15 1.46 6.00
CA ALA A 26 4.94 0.05 6.24
C ALA A 26 5.72 -0.84 5.26
N HIS A 27 6.14 -2.02 5.71
CA HIS A 27 6.87 -2.98 4.91
C HIS A 27 6.12 -4.31 4.80
N SER A 28 6.16 -4.92 3.61
CA SER A 28 5.64 -6.26 3.36
C SER A 28 4.17 -6.40 3.80
N LEU A 29 3.81 -7.41 4.56
CA LEU A 29 2.47 -7.59 5.12
C LEU A 29 1.99 -6.39 5.95
N GLY A 30 2.93 -5.62 6.53
CA GLY A 30 2.61 -4.41 7.30
C GLY A 30 1.79 -3.38 6.52
N GLY A 31 1.99 -3.27 5.20
CA GLY A 31 1.19 -2.38 4.36
C GLY A 31 -0.29 -2.78 4.26
N LEU A 32 -0.58 -4.08 4.25
CA LEU A 32 -1.96 -4.58 4.29
C LEU A 32 -2.58 -4.39 5.69
N ILE A 33 -1.78 -4.60 6.74
CA ILE A 33 -2.21 -4.34 8.12
C ILE A 33 -2.52 -2.86 8.32
N ALA A 34 -1.69 -1.96 7.78
CA ALA A 34 -1.92 -0.52 7.80
C ALA A 34 -3.19 -0.14 7.02
N ARG A 35 -3.42 -0.68 5.81
CA ARG A 35 -4.66 -0.45 5.06
C ARG A 35 -5.91 -0.84 5.85
N TYR A 36 -5.85 -1.95 6.58
CA TYR A 36 -6.96 -2.38 7.42
C TYR A 36 -7.14 -1.44 8.63
N ALA A 37 -6.05 -1.04 9.27
CA ALA A 37 -6.10 -0.16 10.45
C ALA A 37 -6.66 1.22 10.10
N ILE A 38 -6.22 1.83 9.00
CA ILE A 38 -6.72 3.15 8.58
C ILE A 38 -8.21 3.14 8.23
N ALA A 39 -8.74 2.02 7.70
CA ALA A 39 -10.16 1.87 7.42
C ALA A 39 -11.00 1.85 8.71
N LEU A 40 -10.46 1.31 9.80
CA LEU A 40 -11.08 1.34 11.13
C LEU A 40 -11.00 2.71 11.81
N LEU A 41 -9.96 3.49 11.48
CA LEU A 41 -9.65 4.78 12.12
C LEU A 41 -10.20 5.97 11.31
N TYR A 42 -10.80 5.71 10.16
CA TYR A 42 -11.27 6.76 9.27
C TYR A 42 -12.53 7.41 9.82
N GLU A 43 -12.49 8.74 9.86
CA GLU A 43 -13.60 9.59 10.21
C GLU A 43 -13.95 10.43 8.98
N SER A 44 -15.15 10.23 8.44
CA SER A 44 -15.68 11.09 7.38
C SER A 44 -15.82 12.52 7.92
N ALA A 45 -15.47 13.50 7.12
CA ALA A 45 -15.82 14.87 7.42
C ALA A 45 -17.35 14.98 7.39
N THR A 46 -17.99 14.80 8.53
CA THR A 46 -19.41 15.14 8.71
C THR A 46 -19.55 16.64 8.51
N GLN A 47 -20.53 17.06 7.72
CA GLN A 47 -21.03 18.43 7.79
C GLN A 47 -21.40 18.63 9.27
N SER A 48 -20.58 19.35 10.01
CA SER A 48 -20.98 19.87 11.31
C SER A 48 -22.22 20.70 11.05
N ASP A 49 -23.35 20.28 11.61
CA ASP A 49 -24.58 21.04 11.67
C ASP A 49 -24.26 22.40 12.30
N SER A 50 -23.96 23.36 11.47
CA SER A 50 -24.04 24.75 11.81
C SER A 50 -25.46 25.21 11.49
N HIS A 51 -26.40 24.96 12.43
CA HIS A 51 -27.49 25.85 12.62
C HIS A 51 -26.94 27.18 13.13
N GLU A 52 -26.47 27.99 12.22
CA GLU A 52 -26.43 29.43 12.37
C GLU A 52 -26.95 30.00 11.06
N GLU A 53 -28.22 30.44 11.14
CA GLU A 53 -28.78 31.40 10.19
C GLU A 53 -27.84 32.61 10.16
N CYS A 54 -27.26 32.89 9.03
CA CYS A 54 -26.78 34.21 8.72
C CYS A 54 -26.96 34.53 7.24
N GLU A 55 -27.53 35.70 7.05
CA GLU A 55 -28.09 36.29 5.85
C GLU A 55 -27.09 36.40 4.69
N LYS A 56 -27.68 36.43 3.50
CA LYS A 56 -27.17 36.67 2.16
C LYS A 56 -26.04 37.70 2.07
N HIS A 57 -24.93 37.28 1.43
CA HIS A 57 -24.22 38.13 0.47
C HIS A 57 -23.55 37.25 -0.59
N ASP A 58 -23.95 37.49 -1.84
CA ASP A 58 -23.30 36.97 -3.05
C ASP A 58 -21.86 37.45 -3.11
N VAL A 59 -20.89 36.55 -2.97
CA VAL A 59 -19.54 36.70 -3.58
C VAL A 59 -18.87 35.31 -3.68
N ASP A 60 -18.44 34.98 -4.90
CA ASP A 60 -17.48 33.94 -5.28
C ASP A 60 -17.85 32.43 -5.08
N TYR A 61 -18.58 31.92 -6.06
CA TYR A 61 -18.87 30.49 -6.23
C TYR A 61 -17.66 29.63 -6.65
N TYR A 62 -16.48 30.19 -6.84
CA TYR A 62 -15.31 29.46 -7.40
C TYR A 62 -14.20 29.12 -6.39
N SER A 63 -14.29 29.41 -5.12
CA SER A 63 -13.21 29.19 -4.15
C SER A 63 -13.52 28.23 -2.99
N LYS A 64 -14.67 27.55 -2.98
CA LYS A 64 -15.05 26.60 -1.92
C LYS A 64 -15.07 25.13 -2.39
N GLN A 65 -14.06 24.69 -3.13
CA GLN A 65 -13.65 23.29 -3.14
C GLN A 65 -12.58 23.06 -2.04
N HIS A 66 -12.86 23.44 -0.82
CA HIS A 66 -12.26 22.79 0.33
C HIS A 66 -12.85 21.39 0.35
N THR A 67 -12.13 20.45 -0.23
CA THR A 67 -12.33 19.03 -0.06
C THR A 67 -12.46 18.78 1.45
N LEU A 68 -13.63 18.36 1.88
CA LEU A 68 -13.86 17.81 3.22
C LEU A 68 -12.96 16.58 3.35
N GLU A 69 -11.71 16.79 3.79
CA GLU A 69 -10.71 15.73 3.94
C GLU A 69 -11.04 14.94 5.20
N GLY A 70 -11.34 13.65 5.05
CA GLY A 70 -11.55 12.75 6.18
C GLY A 70 -10.29 12.65 7.04
N LYS A 71 -10.47 12.37 8.33
CA LYS A 71 -9.39 12.22 9.32
C LYS A 71 -9.10 10.75 9.62
N ILE A 72 -7.93 10.48 10.17
CA ILE A 72 -7.55 9.16 10.69
C ILE A 72 -7.28 9.34 12.20
N ALA A 73 -8.15 8.76 13.02
CA ALA A 73 -8.12 8.94 14.48
C ALA A 73 -8.04 10.44 14.88
N GLY A 74 -8.87 11.29 14.28
CA GLY A 74 -8.89 12.73 14.52
C GLY A 74 -7.73 13.52 13.91
N LEU A 75 -6.74 12.87 13.30
CA LEU A 75 -5.52 13.49 12.77
C LEU A 75 -5.59 13.67 11.25
N GLU A 76 -4.85 14.67 10.73
CA GLU A 76 -4.66 14.93 9.30
C GLU A 76 -3.76 13.85 8.68
N PRO A 77 -4.23 13.05 7.69
CA PRO A 77 -3.44 11.99 7.08
C PRO A 77 -2.50 12.57 6.00
N ILE A 78 -1.18 12.42 6.19
CA ILE A 78 -0.18 13.03 5.32
C ILE A 78 0.41 12.02 4.35
N ASN A 79 1.13 11.01 4.83
CA ASN A 79 1.79 10.04 3.95
C ASN A 79 1.30 8.62 4.22
N PHE A 80 1.00 7.88 3.14
CA PHE A 80 0.82 6.43 3.18
C PHE A 80 1.86 5.79 2.27
N ILE A 81 2.91 5.24 2.86
CA ILE A 81 4.08 4.72 2.14
C ILE A 81 4.24 3.23 2.43
N THR A 82 4.42 2.44 1.39
CA THR A 82 4.66 1.00 1.54
C THR A 82 5.92 0.54 0.79
N PHE A 83 6.63 -0.41 1.38
CA PHE A 83 7.81 -1.05 0.81
C PHE A 83 7.52 -2.53 0.60
N ALA A 84 7.66 -3.02 -0.63
CA ALA A 84 7.48 -4.43 -1.00
C ALA A 84 6.21 -5.05 -0.38
N THR A 85 5.09 -4.35 -0.44
CA THR A 85 3.79 -4.82 0.09
C THR A 85 3.02 -5.58 -0.98
N PRO A 86 2.47 -6.77 -0.70
CA PRO A 86 1.67 -7.54 -1.66
C PRO A 86 0.23 -7.00 -1.76
N HIS A 87 0.04 -5.83 -2.38
CA HIS A 87 -1.25 -5.12 -2.44
C HIS A 87 -2.36 -5.92 -3.13
N LEU A 88 -1.99 -6.81 -4.05
CA LEU A 88 -2.89 -7.67 -4.83
C LEU A 88 -2.83 -9.14 -4.37
N GLY A 89 -2.28 -9.39 -3.18
CA GLY A 89 -1.99 -10.75 -2.72
C GLY A 89 -0.78 -11.38 -3.40
N THR A 90 -0.67 -12.70 -3.27
CA THR A 90 0.42 -13.50 -3.84
C THR A 90 -0.14 -14.55 -4.79
N ARG A 91 0.32 -14.58 -6.04
CA ARG A 91 -0.01 -15.65 -6.99
C ARG A 91 0.74 -16.91 -6.63
N SER A 92 0.02 -17.97 -6.23
CA SER A 92 0.63 -19.23 -5.77
C SER A 92 1.33 -20.06 -6.85
N HIS A 93 1.25 -19.73 -8.16
CA HIS A 93 1.64 -20.71 -9.18
C HIS A 93 2.86 -20.39 -10.03
N LYS A 94 3.48 -19.21 -9.97
CA LYS A 94 4.65 -18.92 -10.82
C LYS A 94 5.79 -18.17 -10.15
N GLN A 95 5.69 -17.82 -8.87
CA GLN A 95 6.73 -17.03 -8.17
C GLN A 95 7.55 -17.83 -7.15
N ILE A 96 7.13 -19.05 -6.83
CA ILE A 96 7.98 -19.98 -6.09
C ILE A 96 8.71 -20.83 -7.13
N PRO A 97 9.99 -20.60 -7.40
CA PRO A 97 10.76 -21.54 -8.18
C PRO A 97 10.74 -22.87 -7.44
N LEU A 98 10.18 -23.91 -8.03
CA LEU A 98 10.29 -25.29 -7.58
C LEU A 98 11.76 -25.72 -7.74
N PHE A 99 12.60 -25.32 -6.78
CA PHE A 99 13.98 -25.74 -6.73
C PHE A 99 14.10 -26.99 -5.86
N HIS A 100 14.31 -28.10 -6.48
CA HIS A 100 14.65 -29.34 -5.80
C HIS A 100 16.06 -29.21 -5.18
N GLY A 101 16.15 -29.33 -3.86
CA GLY A 101 17.36 -29.80 -3.18
C GLY A 101 18.41 -28.77 -2.74
N SER A 102 18.05 -27.54 -2.36
CA SER A 102 19.04 -26.57 -1.84
C SER A 102 18.69 -26.08 -0.43
N ASN A 103 19.67 -26.12 0.51
CA ASN A 103 19.55 -25.59 1.90
C ASN A 103 19.15 -24.10 1.99
N LYS A 104 19.23 -23.37 0.87
CA LYS A 104 18.74 -21.98 0.76
C LYS A 104 17.23 -21.91 0.70
N LEU A 105 16.58 -22.98 0.28
CA LEU A 105 15.12 -23.13 0.16
C LEU A 105 14.45 -23.40 1.48
N GLU A 106 15.06 -24.16 2.37
CA GLU A 106 14.52 -24.35 3.72
C GLU A 106 14.42 -23.02 4.46
N LYS A 107 15.40 -22.14 4.33
CA LYS A 107 15.38 -20.79 4.91
C LYS A 107 14.34 -19.88 4.25
N MET A 108 14.05 -20.06 2.96
CA MET A 108 12.99 -19.34 2.25
C MET A 108 11.60 -19.91 2.59
N ALA A 109 11.45 -21.23 2.64
CA ALA A 109 10.22 -21.89 3.06
C ALA A 109 9.85 -21.52 4.51
N TYR A 110 10.82 -21.39 5.41
CA TYR A 110 10.61 -20.90 6.77
C TYR A 110 10.14 -19.44 6.81
N ARG A 111 10.67 -18.57 5.93
CA ARG A 111 10.20 -17.19 5.79
C ARG A 111 8.82 -17.10 5.18
N LEU A 112 8.51 -17.97 4.21
CA LEU A 112 7.19 -18.07 3.58
C LEU A 112 6.16 -18.73 4.52
N SER A 113 6.57 -19.68 5.38
CA SER A 113 5.67 -20.28 6.35
C SER A 113 5.14 -19.28 7.39
N TRP A 114 5.94 -18.27 7.73
CA TRP A 114 5.48 -17.18 8.59
C TRP A 114 4.39 -16.32 7.90
N ILE A 115 4.52 -16.06 6.60
CA ILE A 115 3.50 -15.39 5.78
C ILE A 115 2.32 -16.33 5.50
N ALA A 116 2.60 -17.62 5.28
CA ALA A 116 1.61 -18.64 4.95
C ALA A 116 0.76 -19.12 6.15
N GLY A 117 1.13 -18.78 7.39
CA GLY A 117 0.37 -19.11 8.60
C GLY A 117 -1.07 -18.58 8.56
N ARG A 118 -1.51 -17.89 9.59
CA ARG A 118 -2.89 -17.35 9.69
C ARG A 118 -3.25 -16.32 8.60
N SER A 119 -2.25 -15.63 8.02
CA SER A 119 -2.47 -14.63 6.97
C SER A 119 -2.46 -15.21 5.55
N GLY A 120 -2.05 -16.47 5.38
CA GLY A 120 -1.91 -17.09 4.06
C GLY A 120 -3.23 -17.17 3.29
N LYS A 121 -4.33 -17.50 3.98
CA LYS A 121 -5.66 -17.54 3.34
C LYS A 121 -6.01 -16.24 2.65
N HIS A 122 -5.77 -15.10 3.33
CA HIS A 122 -6.05 -13.75 2.78
C HIS A 122 -5.15 -13.43 1.58
N LEU A 123 -3.83 -13.71 1.68
CA LEU A 123 -2.89 -13.44 0.61
C LEU A 123 -3.15 -14.28 -0.65
N PHE A 124 -3.69 -15.49 -0.49
CA PHE A 124 -4.05 -16.38 -1.60
C PHE A 124 -5.50 -16.24 -2.07
N LEU A 125 -6.25 -15.27 -1.55
CA LEU A 125 -7.67 -15.03 -1.87
C LEU A 125 -8.55 -16.27 -1.65
N LYS A 126 -8.25 -17.03 -0.59
CA LYS A 126 -8.94 -18.29 -0.23
C LYS A 126 -9.77 -18.18 1.04
N ASP A 127 -10.02 -16.96 1.47
CA ASP A 127 -10.75 -16.60 2.69
C ASP A 127 -12.19 -16.19 2.41
N THR A 128 -12.80 -16.74 1.38
CA THR A 128 -14.23 -16.58 1.11
C THR A 128 -15.01 -17.31 2.19
N GLU A 129 -15.77 -16.60 3.00
CA GLU A 129 -16.65 -17.13 4.03
C GLU A 129 -18.04 -16.48 3.89
N ASP A 130 -19.11 -17.28 4.03
CA ASP A 130 -20.50 -16.81 4.06
C ASP A 130 -20.87 -15.83 2.92
N GLU A 131 -20.55 -16.19 1.67
CA GLU A 131 -20.79 -15.37 0.48
C GLU A 131 -20.04 -14.03 0.43
N LYS A 132 -19.18 -13.75 1.41
CA LYS A 132 -18.35 -12.53 1.41
C LYS A 132 -17.14 -12.70 0.50
N PRO A 133 -16.80 -11.68 -0.29
CA PRO A 133 -15.57 -11.69 -1.09
C PRO A 133 -14.32 -11.82 -0.18
N PRO A 134 -13.19 -12.34 -0.69
CA PRO A 134 -11.92 -12.33 0.03
C PRO A 134 -11.57 -10.95 0.57
N LEU A 135 -10.95 -10.88 1.76
CA LEU A 135 -10.66 -9.63 2.44
C LEU A 135 -9.90 -8.62 1.56
N LEU A 136 -8.88 -9.06 0.79
CA LEU A 136 -8.13 -8.17 -0.08
C LEU A 136 -9.00 -7.56 -1.18
N LEU A 137 -10.02 -8.28 -1.61
CA LEU A 137 -10.99 -7.79 -2.59
C LEU A 137 -11.96 -6.79 -1.95
N GLN A 138 -12.37 -7.01 -0.70
CA GLN A 138 -13.14 -6.00 0.05
C GLN A 138 -12.33 -4.70 0.25
N MET A 139 -11.01 -4.81 0.46
CA MET A 139 -10.13 -3.68 0.73
C MET A 139 -9.91 -2.73 -0.47
N VAL A 140 -10.56 -2.94 -1.61
CA VAL A 140 -10.46 -2.03 -2.77
C VAL A 140 -11.72 -1.21 -3.02
N THR A 141 -12.66 -1.26 -2.09
CA THR A 141 -13.86 -0.42 -2.01
C THR A 141 -14.11 -0.03 -0.56
N ASP A 142 -15.10 0.78 -0.30
CA ASP A 142 -15.63 0.95 1.05
C ASP A 142 -16.66 -0.17 1.27
N TYR A 143 -16.42 -1.01 2.27
CA TYR A 143 -17.15 -2.26 2.48
C TYR A 143 -17.76 -2.32 3.89
N GLY A 144 -19.09 -2.29 3.96
CA GLY A 144 -19.79 -2.16 5.24
C GLY A 144 -19.35 -0.91 5.99
N ASP A 145 -19.00 -1.07 7.25
CA ASP A 145 -18.52 0.03 8.10
C ASP A 145 -17.02 0.34 7.92
N LEU A 146 -16.34 -0.33 6.98
CA LEU A 146 -14.92 -0.17 6.74
C LEU A 146 -14.65 0.67 5.49
N HIS A 147 -14.13 1.86 5.69
CA HIS A 147 -13.89 2.84 4.64
C HIS A 147 -12.47 2.72 4.04
N PHE A 148 -12.16 1.58 3.40
CA PHE A 148 -10.81 1.28 2.92
C PHE A 148 -10.28 2.27 1.89
N ILE A 149 -11.08 2.60 0.89
CA ILE A 149 -10.66 3.50 -0.20
C ILE A 149 -10.78 4.96 0.23
N SER A 150 -11.81 5.32 0.97
CA SER A 150 -11.95 6.67 1.52
C SER A 150 -10.79 7.00 2.46
N ALA A 151 -10.40 6.07 3.35
CA ALA A 151 -9.24 6.22 4.21
C ALA A 151 -7.93 6.39 3.42
N LEU A 152 -7.70 5.59 2.39
CA LEU A 152 -6.52 5.76 1.53
C LEU A 152 -6.55 7.08 0.76
N ARG A 153 -7.73 7.51 0.29
CA ARG A 153 -7.91 8.75 -0.45
C ARG A 153 -7.58 9.98 0.38
N SER A 154 -7.86 9.96 1.68
CA SER A 154 -7.63 11.10 2.58
C SER A 154 -6.13 11.44 2.76
N PHE A 155 -5.21 10.51 2.50
CA PHE A 155 -3.77 10.82 2.56
C PHE A 155 -3.34 11.74 1.44
N LYS A 156 -2.55 12.78 1.75
CA LYS A 156 -2.01 13.72 0.76
C LYS A 156 -1.05 13.04 -0.22
N ARG A 157 -0.23 12.12 0.28
CA ARG A 157 0.73 11.34 -0.52
C ARG A 157 0.53 9.85 -0.30
N ARG A 158 0.46 9.09 -1.40
CA ARG A 158 0.48 7.62 -1.43
C ARG A 158 1.65 7.18 -2.28
N ALA A 159 2.58 6.41 -1.69
CA ALA A 159 3.75 5.93 -2.40
C ALA A 159 3.99 4.43 -2.18
N VAL A 160 4.36 3.73 -3.25
CA VAL A 160 4.77 2.33 -3.20
C VAL A 160 6.20 2.19 -3.70
N TYR A 161 7.06 1.59 -2.87
CA TYR A 161 8.44 1.23 -3.21
C TYR A 161 8.48 -0.27 -3.53
N SER A 162 8.92 -0.62 -4.73
CA SER A 162 8.79 -1.97 -5.26
C SER A 162 10.09 -2.50 -5.83
N ASN A 163 10.48 -3.72 -5.44
CA ASN A 163 11.63 -4.38 -6.04
C ASN A 163 11.33 -4.85 -7.46
N VAL A 164 12.11 -4.38 -8.43
CA VAL A 164 12.02 -4.79 -9.84
C VAL A 164 12.42 -6.26 -10.03
N CYS A 165 13.38 -6.73 -9.22
CA CYS A 165 13.88 -8.10 -9.28
C CYS A 165 14.41 -8.56 -7.92
N SER A 166 14.72 -9.85 -7.82
CA SER A 166 15.37 -10.48 -6.66
C SER A 166 14.56 -10.45 -5.36
N ASP A 167 13.31 -10.00 -5.39
CA ASP A 167 12.37 -10.21 -4.30
C ASP A 167 11.63 -11.52 -4.53
N PHE A 168 12.00 -12.54 -3.76
CA PHE A 168 11.39 -13.87 -3.87
C PHE A 168 10.12 -14.02 -3.03
N ILE A 169 9.75 -13.00 -2.26
CA ILE A 169 8.60 -13.03 -1.35
C ILE A 169 7.43 -12.25 -1.95
N VAL A 170 7.71 -11.05 -2.46
CA VAL A 170 6.68 -10.17 -3.03
C VAL A 170 7.09 -9.76 -4.44
N GLY A 171 6.26 -10.10 -5.42
CA GLY A 171 6.53 -9.76 -6.82
C GLY A 171 6.35 -8.27 -7.13
N TRP A 172 7.01 -7.82 -8.18
CA TRP A 172 6.99 -6.43 -8.62
C TRP A 172 5.57 -5.93 -8.98
N MET A 173 4.78 -6.73 -9.69
CA MET A 173 3.40 -6.36 -10.06
C MET A 173 2.54 -6.01 -8.86
N THR A 174 2.50 -6.91 -7.88
CA THR A 174 1.66 -6.77 -6.70
C THR A 174 2.13 -5.63 -5.79
N SER A 175 3.44 -5.41 -5.66
CA SER A 175 3.98 -4.32 -4.84
C SER A 175 3.87 -2.96 -5.50
N SER A 176 3.90 -2.88 -6.83
CA SER A 176 3.78 -1.63 -7.58
C SER A 176 2.35 -1.29 -8.03
N ILE A 177 1.39 -2.17 -7.78
CA ILE A 177 -0.02 -2.01 -8.19
C ILE A 177 -0.11 -1.77 -9.72
N ARG A 178 0.57 -2.64 -10.50
CA ARG A 178 0.60 -2.56 -11.98
C ARG A 178 0.30 -3.91 -12.61
N ARG A 179 -0.23 -3.86 -13.84
CA ARG A 179 -0.31 -5.05 -14.70
C ARG A 179 1.06 -5.35 -15.29
N GLN A 180 1.26 -6.59 -15.77
CA GLN A 180 2.53 -7.01 -16.38
C GLN A 180 2.99 -6.09 -17.52
N HIS A 181 2.07 -5.64 -18.38
CA HIS A 181 2.39 -4.79 -19.53
C HIS A 181 2.62 -3.32 -19.17
N GLU A 182 2.23 -2.89 -17.97
CA GLU A 182 2.44 -1.54 -17.42
C GLU A 182 3.80 -1.39 -16.75
N LEU A 183 4.52 -2.50 -16.51
CA LEU A 183 5.83 -2.45 -15.88
C LEU A 183 6.86 -1.73 -16.76
N PRO A 184 7.66 -0.80 -16.21
CA PRO A 184 8.67 -0.09 -16.95
C PRO A 184 9.69 -1.04 -17.59
N LYS A 185 10.07 -0.76 -18.83
CA LYS A 185 11.12 -1.51 -19.52
C LYS A 185 12.51 -1.05 -19.00
N GLN A 186 13.49 -1.94 -19.04
CA GLN A 186 14.86 -1.61 -18.59
C GLN A 186 15.47 -0.39 -19.29
N GLN A 187 15.06 -0.12 -20.54
CA GLN A 187 15.53 1.07 -21.29
C GLN A 187 15.04 2.39 -20.69
N SER A 188 13.96 2.35 -19.90
CA SER A 188 13.42 3.53 -19.21
C SER A 188 14.04 3.75 -17.83
N PHE A 189 14.96 2.87 -17.41
CA PHE A 189 15.57 2.99 -16.09
C PHE A 189 16.56 4.15 -16.06
N ILE A 190 16.43 4.96 -15.01
CA ILE A 190 17.35 6.05 -14.70
C ILE A 190 18.54 5.52 -13.89
N ASN A 191 19.64 6.28 -13.93
CA ASN A 191 20.77 6.08 -13.04
C ASN A 191 20.99 7.41 -12.31
N ASP A 192 20.39 7.52 -11.14
CA ASP A 192 20.58 8.69 -10.28
C ASP A 192 21.76 8.45 -9.35
N GLY A 193 22.79 9.30 -9.43
CA GLY A 193 23.98 9.18 -8.57
C GLY A 193 23.66 9.38 -7.08
N ARG A 194 22.57 10.07 -6.74
CA ARG A 194 22.12 10.29 -5.35
C ARG A 194 21.39 9.06 -4.77
N TYR A 195 20.62 8.39 -5.61
CA TYR A 195 19.81 7.21 -5.22
C TYR A 195 20.08 6.06 -6.19
N PRO A 196 21.25 5.41 -6.11
CA PRO A 196 21.70 4.45 -7.12
C PRO A 196 20.81 3.20 -7.27
N HIS A 197 19.98 2.89 -6.28
CA HIS A 197 19.05 1.76 -6.36
C HIS A 197 17.64 2.17 -6.81
N ILE A 198 17.31 3.47 -6.89
CA ILE A 198 16.07 3.95 -7.51
C ILE A 198 16.27 3.95 -9.03
N VAL A 199 15.51 3.11 -9.73
CA VAL A 199 15.66 2.95 -11.18
C VAL A 199 14.53 3.56 -12.00
N TYR A 200 13.39 3.81 -11.38
CA TYR A 200 12.27 4.46 -12.04
C TYR A 200 11.30 5.07 -11.02
N VAL A 201 10.80 6.26 -11.33
CA VAL A 201 9.78 6.94 -10.53
C VAL A 201 8.64 7.38 -11.43
N GLU A 202 7.45 6.88 -11.14
CA GLU A 202 6.21 7.28 -11.79
C GLU A 202 5.46 8.24 -10.87
N LYS A 203 5.20 9.45 -11.38
CA LYS A 203 4.44 10.46 -10.64
C LYS A 203 3.00 10.03 -10.42
N PRO A 204 2.38 10.47 -9.31
CA PRO A 204 0.99 10.13 -9.01
C PRO A 204 0.05 10.56 -10.15
N LYS A 205 -0.73 9.61 -10.63
CA LYS A 205 -1.79 9.85 -11.60
C LYS A 205 -2.97 8.95 -11.26
N ALA A 206 -4.13 9.56 -11.04
CA ALA A 206 -5.37 8.80 -10.98
C ALA A 206 -5.70 8.29 -12.38
N GLN A 207 -6.14 7.05 -12.47
CA GLN A 207 -6.66 6.49 -13.71
C GLN A 207 -8.18 6.67 -13.72
N ASP A 208 -8.71 7.10 -14.84
CA ASP A 208 -10.15 7.01 -15.10
C ASP A 208 -10.47 5.54 -15.38
N VAL A 209 -10.93 4.83 -14.37
CA VAL A 209 -11.17 3.39 -14.41
C VAL A 209 -12.64 3.15 -14.18
N ASP A 210 -13.27 2.45 -15.13
CA ASP A 210 -14.61 1.92 -14.92
C ASP A 210 -14.56 0.86 -13.79
N PHE A 211 -15.06 1.25 -12.63
CA PHE A 211 -15.12 0.41 -11.43
C PHE A 211 -16.48 0.55 -10.77
N SER A 212 -17.10 -0.60 -10.55
CA SER A 212 -18.33 -0.72 -9.77
C SER A 212 -18.09 -1.66 -8.59
N ASP A 213 -18.67 -1.35 -7.44
CA ASP A 213 -18.56 -2.19 -6.23
C ASP A 213 -19.14 -3.60 -6.46
N ALA A 214 -20.07 -3.77 -7.40
CA ALA A 214 -20.58 -5.07 -7.81
C ALA A 214 -19.49 -6.01 -8.35
N MET A 215 -18.40 -5.48 -8.90
CA MET A 215 -17.31 -6.27 -9.47
C MET A 215 -16.64 -7.18 -8.43
N ILE A 216 -16.60 -6.77 -7.15
CA ILE A 216 -15.99 -7.58 -6.08
C ILE A 216 -16.74 -8.90 -5.83
N TYR A 217 -18.03 -8.94 -6.14
CA TYR A 217 -18.86 -10.14 -6.02
C TYR A 217 -18.87 -11.00 -7.29
N GLN A 218 -18.57 -10.38 -8.44
CA GLN A 218 -18.60 -11.06 -9.74
C GLN A 218 -17.31 -11.83 -10.04
N ALA A 219 -16.16 -11.37 -9.48
CA ALA A 219 -14.88 -12.02 -9.69
C ALA A 219 -14.84 -13.41 -9.05
N LYS A 220 -14.66 -14.46 -9.88
CA LYS A 220 -14.64 -15.86 -9.44
C LYS A 220 -13.25 -16.48 -9.49
N THR A 221 -12.42 -16.03 -10.39
CA THR A 221 -11.05 -16.52 -10.55
C THR A 221 -10.04 -15.56 -9.90
N THR A 222 -8.91 -16.09 -9.46
CA THR A 222 -7.82 -15.25 -8.91
C THR A 222 -7.38 -14.15 -9.89
N SER A 223 -7.42 -14.41 -11.20
CA SER A 223 -7.06 -13.41 -12.20
C SER A 223 -8.08 -12.28 -12.30
N GLU A 224 -9.38 -12.61 -12.23
CA GLU A 224 -10.45 -11.60 -12.20
C GLU A 224 -10.38 -10.78 -10.90
N MET A 225 -10.16 -11.43 -9.76
CA MET A 225 -10.00 -10.77 -8.47
C MET A 225 -8.81 -9.79 -8.49
N GLU A 226 -7.68 -10.20 -9.07
CA GLU A 226 -6.51 -9.34 -9.22
C GLU A 226 -6.82 -8.13 -10.11
N GLU A 227 -7.51 -8.32 -11.23
CA GLU A 227 -7.91 -7.22 -12.12
C GLU A 227 -8.88 -6.24 -11.42
N VAL A 228 -9.83 -6.74 -10.64
CA VAL A 228 -10.73 -5.90 -9.85
C VAL A 228 -9.95 -5.13 -8.78
N MET A 229 -8.99 -5.78 -8.10
CA MET A 229 -8.14 -5.09 -7.13
C MET A 229 -7.27 -4.00 -7.79
N LEU A 230 -6.70 -4.27 -8.96
CA LEU A 230 -5.96 -3.28 -9.74
C LEU A 230 -6.83 -2.08 -10.09
N LYS A 231 -8.02 -2.32 -10.63
CA LYS A 231 -8.98 -1.27 -10.97
C LYS A 231 -9.33 -0.43 -9.74
N GLY A 232 -9.70 -1.07 -8.63
CA GLY A 232 -10.10 -0.39 -7.41
C GLY A 232 -8.99 0.48 -6.81
N LEU A 233 -7.75 -0.01 -6.76
CA LEU A 233 -6.62 0.74 -6.22
C LEU A 233 -6.14 1.85 -7.15
N ASN A 234 -6.19 1.65 -8.47
CA ASN A 234 -5.73 2.65 -9.45
C ASN A 234 -6.67 3.84 -9.62
N ARG A 235 -7.85 3.82 -9.00
CA ARG A 235 -8.67 5.04 -8.83
C ARG A 235 -7.99 6.11 -7.96
N LEU A 236 -6.97 5.70 -7.19
CA LEU A 236 -6.19 6.60 -6.36
C LEU A 236 -4.85 6.92 -7.04
N PRO A 237 -4.36 8.16 -6.93
CA PRO A 237 -3.06 8.53 -7.46
C PRO A 237 -1.94 7.95 -6.58
N TRP A 238 -1.20 6.98 -7.11
CA TRP A 238 -0.02 6.39 -6.48
C TRP A 238 1.26 6.91 -7.10
N GLU A 239 2.19 7.34 -6.28
CA GLU A 239 3.59 7.46 -6.66
C GLU A 239 4.22 6.07 -6.62
N ARG A 240 4.85 5.66 -7.70
CA ARG A 240 5.46 4.33 -7.80
C ARG A 240 6.96 4.46 -7.98
N VAL A 241 7.70 3.95 -7.01
CA VAL A 241 9.16 4.01 -6.96
C VAL A 241 9.70 2.59 -7.13
N ASP A 242 10.37 2.37 -8.24
CA ASP A 242 10.92 1.07 -8.60
C ASP A 242 12.38 0.99 -8.19
N VAL A 243 12.73 -0.07 -7.44
CA VAL A 243 14.02 -0.26 -6.79
C VAL A 243 14.71 -1.50 -7.37
N SER A 244 16.01 -1.41 -7.66
CA SER A 244 16.77 -2.52 -8.20
C SER A 244 18.09 -2.77 -7.45
N PHE A 245 18.16 -3.87 -6.77
CA PHE A 245 19.40 -4.36 -6.14
C PHE A 245 20.18 -5.34 -7.05
N LYS A 246 19.92 -5.34 -8.37
CA LYS A 246 20.54 -6.30 -9.30
C LYS A 246 22.06 -6.31 -9.23
N LYS A 247 22.67 -5.16 -9.03
CA LYS A 247 24.13 -4.98 -8.95
C LYS A 247 24.69 -5.14 -7.52
N SER A 248 23.80 -5.17 -6.51
CA SER A 248 24.19 -5.30 -5.10
C SER A 248 24.58 -6.73 -4.74
N ARG A 249 25.52 -6.86 -3.81
CA ARG A 249 25.84 -8.15 -3.16
C ARG A 249 24.69 -8.61 -2.25
N GLN A 250 23.86 -7.66 -1.78
CA GLN A 250 22.72 -7.91 -0.89
C GLN A 250 21.43 -8.26 -1.66
N ARG A 251 21.49 -8.41 -3.00
CA ARG A 251 20.31 -8.66 -3.86
C ARG A 251 19.44 -9.85 -3.43
N ILE A 252 20.05 -10.89 -2.82
CA ILE A 252 19.30 -12.07 -2.33
C ILE A 252 18.40 -11.75 -1.13
N PHE A 253 18.62 -10.61 -0.49
CA PHE A 253 17.85 -10.08 0.62
C PHE A 253 16.99 -8.86 0.20
N ALA A 254 16.78 -8.65 -1.10
CA ALA A 254 16.09 -7.45 -1.63
C ALA A 254 14.83 -7.08 -0.86
N HIS A 255 14.03 -8.08 -0.48
CA HIS A 255 12.82 -7.88 0.34
C HIS A 255 13.08 -7.18 1.68
N SER A 256 14.20 -7.45 2.33
CA SER A 256 14.60 -6.82 3.60
C SER A 256 15.46 -5.59 3.38
N THR A 257 16.22 -5.57 2.28
CA THR A 257 17.17 -4.50 1.93
C THR A 257 16.44 -3.21 1.56
N ILE A 258 15.29 -3.31 0.91
CA ILE A 258 14.49 -2.15 0.49
C ILE A 258 14.09 -1.21 1.65
N GLN A 259 14.05 -1.72 2.88
CA GLN A 259 13.74 -0.94 4.10
C GLN A 259 14.89 -0.91 5.11
N VAL A 260 16.06 -1.44 4.76
CA VAL A 260 17.22 -1.56 5.67
C VAL A 260 16.84 -2.26 6.99
N LYS A 261 16.26 -3.46 6.91
CA LYS A 261 15.77 -4.19 8.09
C LYS A 261 16.83 -4.35 9.16
N THR A 262 18.07 -4.64 8.75
CA THR A 262 19.23 -4.77 9.61
C THR A 262 20.41 -4.13 8.89
N TYR A 263 20.97 -3.05 9.40
CA TYR A 263 21.98 -2.26 8.71
C TYR A 263 23.16 -3.10 8.18
N PHE A 264 23.73 -3.99 8.99
CA PHE A 264 24.83 -4.87 8.59
C PHE A 264 24.55 -5.72 7.36
N LEU A 265 23.30 -6.17 7.17
CA LEU A 265 22.89 -7.07 6.10
C LEU A 265 22.17 -6.38 4.94
N ASN A 266 21.73 -5.15 5.15
CA ASN A 266 20.80 -4.47 4.26
C ASN A 266 21.19 -2.99 4.01
N SER A 267 22.47 -2.63 4.24
CA SER A 267 22.97 -1.25 4.12
C SER A 267 22.80 -0.64 2.73
N ASP A 268 22.81 -1.48 1.68
CA ASP A 268 22.63 -1.03 0.30
C ASP A 268 21.24 -0.40 0.03
N GLY A 269 20.28 -0.62 0.92
CA GLY A 269 18.96 0.03 0.84
C GLY A 269 18.91 1.45 1.43
N ALA A 270 20.00 1.97 1.96
CA ALA A 270 20.03 3.27 2.64
C ALA A 270 19.58 4.42 1.73
N ASP A 271 19.98 4.44 0.48
CA ASP A 271 19.57 5.43 -0.51
C ASP A 271 18.07 5.40 -0.81
N VAL A 272 17.45 4.22 -0.73
CA VAL A 272 15.99 4.08 -0.87
C VAL A 272 15.27 4.76 0.29
N ILE A 273 15.79 4.59 1.51
CA ILE A 273 15.26 5.27 2.70
C ILE A 273 15.50 6.78 2.61
N PHE A 274 16.68 7.23 2.16
CA PHE A 274 16.94 8.65 1.94
C PHE A 274 16.01 9.24 0.89
N HIS A 275 15.76 8.54 -0.22
CA HIS A 275 14.77 8.96 -1.20
C HIS A 275 13.38 9.14 -0.57
N MET A 276 12.95 8.21 0.27
CA MET A 276 11.67 8.32 0.99
C MET A 276 11.63 9.54 1.90
N ILE A 277 12.70 9.80 2.66
CA ILE A 277 12.81 10.92 3.60
C ILE A 277 12.80 12.26 2.85
N ASP A 278 13.57 12.37 1.77
CA ASP A 278 13.70 13.61 0.98
C ASP A 278 12.38 13.99 0.26
N HIS A 279 11.48 13.02 0.07
CA HIS A 279 10.16 13.25 -0.53
C HIS A 279 9.01 13.13 0.49
N PHE A 280 9.33 13.08 1.80
CA PHE A 280 8.32 13.01 2.85
C PHE A 280 7.61 14.36 3.02
N LEU A 281 6.29 14.36 3.09
CA LEU A 281 5.51 15.57 3.39
C LEU A 281 5.39 15.74 4.90
N TYR A 282 5.64 16.95 5.38
CA TYR A 282 5.61 17.33 6.79
C TYR A 282 4.37 18.14 7.15
#